data_997d24c7be9b0dff2fe440672371acae
#
_entry.id   997d24c7be9b0dff2fe440672371acae
#
_cell.length_a   1.000
_cell.length_b   1.000
_cell.length_c   1.000
_cell.angle_alpha   90.00
_cell.angle_beta   90.00
_cell.angle_gamma   90.00
#
_symmetry.space_group_name_H-M   'P 1'
#
loop_
_entity.id
_entity.type
_entity.pdbx_description
1 polymer ?
#
loop_
_entity_poly.entity_id
_entity_poly.type
_entity_poly.pdbx_seq_one_letter_code
_entity_poly.pdbx_strand_id
1 'polypeptide(L)'
;IKIPVVLVGGCVAGGHDGDVAPNGIKIKKGKLRGVESFGMMCSIEELGSTREMYPEAPEYGIYIFPEDATVGASAIEALGLNDAVIEYEITSNRVDCYGVLGIAREAAATFQKKFCPPIVEVKENDEKASDYVKVTVEDPELCPRYCARVVKNVKIGPSPKWMQRCLASNGIRPINNLVDITNYVMEE
;
A
#
# COMPACT_ATOMS: atom_id res chain seq x y z
N ILE A 1 3.70 11.77 14.78
CA ILE A 1 2.81 11.40 15.91
C ILE A 1 3.38 10.17 16.57
N LYS A 2 3.76 10.28 17.84
CA LYS A 2 4.22 9.13 18.62
C LYS A 2 3.03 8.46 19.24
N ILE A 3 2.97 7.14 19.17
CA ILE A 3 1.90 6.35 19.74
C ILE A 3 2.19 6.14 21.21
N PRO A 4 1.33 6.51 22.06
CA PRO A 4 1.29 5.89 23.35
C PRO A 4 -0.11 5.40 23.65
N VAL A 5 -0.26 4.34 24.13
CA VAL A 5 -1.25 3.86 25.08
C VAL A 5 -1.60 2.43 24.81
N VAL A 6 -1.20 1.59 25.69
CA VAL A 6 -1.78 0.26 25.86
C VAL A 6 -3.04 0.45 26.68
N LEU A 7 -4.18 0.29 26.05
CA LEU A 7 -5.39 -0.09 26.77
C LEU A 7 -5.44 -1.62 26.82
N VAL A 8 -5.98 -2.16 27.88
CA VAL A 8 -6.15 -3.60 28.06
C VAL A 8 -6.79 -4.19 26.80
N GLY A 9 -6.00 -4.87 25.99
CA GLY A 9 -6.47 -5.54 24.77
C GLY A 9 -5.96 -5.02 23.44
N GLY A 10 -5.10 -4.01 23.37
CA GLY A 10 -4.54 -3.57 22.09
C GLY A 10 -3.69 -2.31 22.15
N CYS A 11 -2.87 -2.12 21.13
CA CYS A 11 -2.11 -0.90 20.91
C CYS A 11 -2.97 0.07 20.09
N VAL A 12 -3.25 1.26 20.60
CA VAL A 12 -4.08 2.26 19.93
C VAL A 12 -3.25 3.41 19.41
N ALA A 13 -3.68 4.02 18.30
CA ALA A 13 -3.09 5.23 17.78
C ALA A 13 -3.41 6.43 18.65
N GLY A 14 -2.43 7.28 18.91
CA GLY A 14 -2.63 8.51 19.67
C GLY A 14 -1.48 9.48 19.55
N GLY A 15 -1.69 10.70 20.00
CA GLY A 15 -0.70 11.75 20.04
C GLY A 15 -0.59 12.40 21.40
N HIS A 16 0.55 13.01 21.69
CA HIS A 16 0.83 13.73 22.92
C HIS A 16 0.63 15.25 22.80
N ASP A 17 0.62 15.93 23.93
CA ASP A 17 0.65 17.40 23.99
C ASP A 17 1.84 17.94 23.17
N GLY A 18 1.54 18.82 22.22
CA GLY A 18 2.50 19.41 21.30
C GLY A 18 2.57 18.75 19.93
N ASP A 19 2.09 17.52 19.76
CA ASP A 19 2.04 16.86 18.45
C ASP A 19 1.02 17.54 17.52
N VAL A 20 1.27 17.45 16.24
CA VAL A 20 0.36 17.92 15.19
C VAL A 20 -0.08 16.71 14.38
N ALA A 21 -1.37 16.45 14.34
CA ALA A 21 -1.94 15.42 13.51
C ALA A 21 -1.79 15.80 12.01
N PRO A 22 -1.72 14.82 11.09
CA PRO A 22 -1.62 15.08 9.66
C PRO A 22 -2.71 15.99 9.10
N ASN A 23 -3.90 15.98 9.69
CA ASN A 23 -5.00 16.90 9.37
C ASN A 23 -4.79 18.34 9.90
N GLY A 24 -3.64 18.65 10.50
CA GLY A 24 -3.29 19.96 11.03
C GLY A 24 -3.80 20.27 12.44
N ILE A 25 -4.51 19.36 13.08
CA ILE A 25 -4.98 19.55 14.46
C ILE A 25 -3.80 19.42 15.42
N LYS A 26 -3.54 20.49 16.16
CA LYS A 26 -2.53 20.48 17.23
C LYS A 26 -3.14 19.92 18.50
N ILE A 27 -2.55 18.83 18.98
CA ILE A 27 -2.94 18.20 20.24
C ILE A 27 -2.41 19.04 21.40
N LYS A 28 -3.30 19.39 22.32
CA LYS A 28 -2.96 20.22 23.49
C LYS A 28 -3.43 19.56 24.76
N LYS A 29 -2.70 19.82 25.85
CA LYS A 29 -3.18 19.50 27.19
C LYS A 29 -4.55 20.12 27.41
N GLY A 30 -5.51 19.32 27.88
CA GLY A 30 -6.88 19.75 28.13
C GLY A 30 -7.48 19.05 29.35
N LYS A 31 -8.74 19.39 29.65
CA LYS A 31 -9.54 18.66 30.64
C LYS A 31 -10.74 18.05 29.92
N LEU A 32 -10.91 16.74 30.10
CA LEU A 32 -12.06 16.02 29.60
C LEU A 32 -12.89 15.54 30.79
N ARG A 33 -14.12 16.05 30.95
CA ARG A 33 -15.01 15.73 32.06
C ARG A 33 -14.34 15.89 33.43
N GLY A 34 -13.51 16.93 33.60
CA GLY A 34 -12.84 17.22 34.88
C GLY A 34 -11.48 16.51 35.07
N VAL A 35 -11.13 15.55 34.22
CA VAL A 35 -9.85 14.83 34.27
C VAL A 35 -8.87 15.46 33.30
N GLU A 36 -7.63 15.68 33.71
CA GLU A 36 -6.58 16.18 32.85
C GLU A 36 -6.20 15.13 31.78
N SER A 37 -6.12 15.57 30.53
CA SER A 37 -5.69 14.78 29.40
C SER A 37 -4.48 15.41 28.75
N PHE A 38 -3.44 14.61 28.50
CA PHE A 38 -2.17 15.03 27.90
C PHE A 38 -1.99 14.51 26.46
N GLY A 39 -3.03 13.91 25.90
CA GLY A 39 -2.98 13.32 24.55
C GLY A 39 -4.38 13.08 23.99
N MET A 40 -4.41 12.60 22.78
CA MET A 40 -5.62 12.26 22.08
C MET A 40 -5.41 10.90 21.39
N MET A 41 -6.39 10.01 21.47
CA MET A 41 -6.44 8.81 20.64
C MET A 41 -7.00 9.18 19.27
N CYS A 42 -6.42 8.63 18.22
CA CYS A 42 -6.67 9.04 16.84
C CYS A 42 -7.39 7.97 16.04
N SER A 43 -8.33 8.36 15.21
CA SER A 43 -8.89 7.55 14.13
C SER A 43 -7.91 7.49 12.96
N ILE A 44 -8.20 6.65 11.95
CA ILE A 44 -7.36 6.54 10.75
C ILE A 44 -7.39 7.84 9.93
N GLU A 45 -8.49 8.57 9.92
CA GLU A 45 -8.65 9.85 9.24
C GLU A 45 -7.81 10.95 9.91
N GLU A 46 -7.75 10.95 11.23
CA GLU A 46 -6.90 11.88 11.99
C GLU A 46 -5.41 11.58 11.79
N LEU A 47 -5.06 10.35 11.44
CA LEU A 47 -3.71 9.94 11.05
C LEU A 47 -3.37 10.27 9.59
N GLY A 48 -4.29 10.89 8.85
CA GLY A 48 -4.08 11.35 7.49
C GLY A 48 -4.29 10.29 6.41
N SER A 49 -5.03 9.23 6.74
CA SER A 49 -5.41 8.21 5.77
C SER A 49 -6.93 8.02 5.73
N THR A 50 -7.41 6.99 5.08
CA THR A 50 -8.84 6.70 4.94
C THR A 50 -9.14 5.23 5.20
N ARG A 51 -10.40 4.92 5.51
CA ARG A 51 -10.86 3.53 5.63
C ARG A 51 -10.82 2.77 4.31
N GLU A 52 -10.83 3.46 3.19
CA GLU A 52 -10.66 2.83 1.88
C GLU A 52 -9.28 2.20 1.72
N MET A 53 -8.26 2.88 2.28
CA MET A 53 -6.87 2.39 2.28
C MET A 53 -6.58 1.43 3.44
N TYR A 54 -7.34 1.54 4.54
CA TYR A 54 -7.23 0.69 5.73
C TYR A 54 -8.61 0.11 6.08
N PRO A 55 -9.08 -0.90 5.35
CA PRO A 55 -10.42 -1.47 5.54
C PRO A 55 -10.64 -2.07 6.93
N GLU A 56 -9.56 -2.41 7.64
CA GLU A 56 -9.61 -2.89 9.03
C GLU A 56 -9.89 -1.78 10.05
N ALA A 57 -9.81 -0.51 9.66
CA ALA A 57 -10.10 0.61 10.55
C ALA A 57 -11.59 0.65 10.91
N PRO A 58 -11.95 0.89 12.19
CA PRO A 58 -13.34 0.98 12.60
C PRO A 58 -14.02 2.17 11.92
N GLU A 59 -15.32 2.03 11.66
CA GLU A 59 -16.13 3.10 11.03
C GLU A 59 -16.22 4.35 11.90
N TYR A 60 -16.33 4.14 13.20
CA TYR A 60 -16.33 5.20 14.20
C TYR A 60 -15.40 4.78 15.32
N GLY A 61 -14.34 5.52 15.54
CA GLY A 61 -13.49 5.28 16.67
C GLY A 61 -11.99 5.33 16.37
N ILE A 62 -11.25 4.88 17.35
CA ILE A 62 -9.80 4.91 17.38
C ILE A 62 -9.23 3.81 16.50
N TYR A 63 -8.15 4.09 15.78
CA TYR A 63 -7.42 3.04 15.08
C TYR A 63 -6.69 2.12 16.05
N ILE A 64 -6.88 0.82 15.89
CA ILE A 64 -6.27 -0.21 16.73
C ILE A 64 -5.23 -0.95 15.89
N PHE A 65 -3.98 -0.90 16.34
CA PHE A 65 -2.89 -1.62 15.72
C PHE A 65 -2.93 -3.12 16.06
N PRO A 66 -2.30 -3.98 15.23
CA PRO A 66 -2.07 -5.38 15.57
C PRO A 66 -1.34 -5.54 16.92
N GLU A 67 -1.51 -6.70 17.55
CA GLU A 67 -0.94 -6.99 18.89
C GLU A 67 0.59 -6.96 18.93
N ASP A 68 1.25 -7.18 17.80
CA ASP A 68 2.71 -7.14 17.63
C ASP A 68 3.26 -5.73 17.44
N ALA A 69 2.42 -4.70 17.42
CA ALA A 69 2.85 -3.33 17.26
C ALA A 69 3.68 -2.84 18.45
N THR A 70 4.79 -2.16 18.18
CA THR A 70 5.67 -1.63 19.22
C THR A 70 5.08 -0.38 19.86
N VAL A 71 4.79 -0.44 21.14
CA VAL A 71 4.30 0.70 21.93
C VAL A 71 5.33 1.82 21.95
N GLY A 72 4.89 3.06 21.68
CA GLY A 72 5.76 4.23 21.63
C GLY A 72 6.47 4.44 20.29
N ALA A 73 6.29 3.53 19.30
CA ALA A 73 6.77 3.74 17.95
C ALA A 73 5.94 4.82 17.22
N SER A 74 6.45 5.32 16.10
CA SER A 74 5.73 6.25 15.25
C SER A 74 4.55 5.58 14.55
N ALA A 75 3.33 6.10 14.74
CA ALA A 75 2.14 5.63 14.04
C ALA A 75 2.26 5.81 12.52
N ILE A 76 2.86 6.89 12.08
CA ILE A 76 3.08 7.20 10.66
C ILE A 76 3.98 6.14 10.01
N GLU A 77 5.07 5.75 10.69
CA GLU A 77 5.97 4.70 10.21
C GLU A 77 5.31 3.32 10.25
N ALA A 78 4.60 3.01 11.33
CA ALA A 78 3.90 1.72 11.49
C ALA A 78 2.81 1.53 10.41
N LEU A 79 2.13 2.60 10.02
CA LEU A 79 1.16 2.60 8.92
C LEU A 79 1.83 2.68 7.55
N GLY A 80 3.12 3.01 7.47
CA GLY A 80 3.82 3.21 6.20
C GLY A 80 3.40 4.49 5.46
N LEU A 81 2.97 5.51 6.21
CA LEU A 81 2.59 6.82 5.66
C LEU A 81 3.77 7.79 5.52
N ASN A 82 4.97 7.37 5.93
CA ASN A 82 6.21 8.13 5.75
C ASN A 82 6.78 7.82 4.36
N ASP A 83 6.08 8.26 3.33
CA ASP A 83 6.43 8.04 1.93
C ASP A 83 6.33 9.35 1.14
N ALA A 84 6.89 9.38 -0.05
CA ALA A 84 6.82 10.51 -0.96
C ALA A 84 6.17 10.07 -2.27
N VAL A 85 5.06 10.70 -2.59
CA VAL A 85 4.37 10.49 -3.87
C VAL A 85 4.78 11.61 -4.82
N ILE A 86 5.26 11.25 -6.00
CA ILE A 86 5.66 12.18 -7.04
C ILE A 86 4.69 12.02 -8.20
N GLU A 87 3.98 13.08 -8.52
CA GLU A 87 3.08 13.12 -9.67
C GLU A 87 3.86 13.54 -10.92
N TYR A 88 3.74 12.75 -11.99
CA TYR A 88 4.39 13.01 -13.26
C TYR A 88 3.34 13.35 -14.32
N GLU A 89 3.57 14.41 -15.06
CA GLU A 89 2.86 14.69 -16.30
C GLU A 89 3.63 14.04 -17.47
N ILE A 90 3.09 12.95 -18.00
CA ILE A 90 3.71 12.19 -19.08
C ILE A 90 3.15 12.66 -20.42
N THR A 91 4.04 13.09 -21.32
CA THR A 91 3.65 13.49 -22.66
C THR A 91 3.32 12.28 -23.55
N SER A 92 2.43 12.47 -24.53
CA SER A 92 1.90 11.39 -25.37
C SER A 92 2.93 10.60 -26.18
N ASN A 93 4.11 11.17 -26.37
CA ASN A 93 5.25 10.51 -27.06
C ASN A 93 6.10 9.64 -26.14
N ARG A 94 5.80 9.60 -24.83
CA ARG A 94 6.57 8.87 -23.81
C ARG A 94 5.72 7.81 -23.10
N VAL A 95 5.00 7.02 -23.91
CA VAL A 95 4.17 5.91 -23.40
C VAL A 95 4.98 4.86 -22.63
N ASP A 96 6.27 4.78 -22.88
CA ASP A 96 7.21 3.95 -22.13
C ASP A 96 7.35 4.34 -20.65
N CYS A 97 6.91 5.53 -20.26
CA CYS A 97 6.97 6.06 -18.91
C CYS A 97 5.63 5.99 -18.16
N TYR A 98 4.61 5.31 -18.68
CA TYR A 98 3.33 5.15 -17.98
C TYR A 98 3.36 4.11 -16.84
N GLY A 99 4.46 3.40 -16.64
CA GLY A 99 4.65 2.50 -15.52
C GLY A 99 5.91 2.83 -14.73
N VAL A 100 5.99 2.34 -13.51
CA VAL A 100 7.11 2.59 -12.58
C VAL A 100 8.45 2.15 -13.18
N LEU A 101 8.52 1.03 -13.90
CA LEU A 101 9.74 0.55 -14.53
C LEU A 101 10.23 1.47 -15.64
N GLY A 102 9.31 2.06 -16.40
CA GLY A 102 9.65 3.05 -17.44
C GLY A 102 10.22 4.32 -16.83
N ILE A 103 9.56 4.88 -15.82
CA ILE A 103 10.04 6.04 -15.05
C ILE A 103 11.41 5.74 -14.41
N ALA A 104 11.56 4.56 -13.80
CA ALA A 104 12.81 4.16 -13.17
C ALA A 104 13.97 4.08 -14.17
N ARG A 105 13.72 3.59 -15.39
CA ARG A 105 14.70 3.55 -16.47
C ARG A 105 15.11 4.94 -16.90
N GLU A 106 14.14 5.83 -17.08
CA GLU A 106 14.38 7.22 -17.46
C GLU A 106 15.15 7.99 -16.37
N ALA A 107 14.76 7.82 -15.11
CA ALA A 107 15.47 8.39 -13.98
C ALA A 107 16.91 7.87 -13.89
N ALA A 108 17.11 6.57 -14.10
CA ALA A 108 18.45 5.99 -14.10
C ALA A 108 19.34 6.60 -15.19
N ALA A 109 18.80 6.81 -16.40
CA ALA A 109 19.52 7.46 -17.48
C ALA A 109 19.82 8.94 -17.17
N THR A 110 18.84 9.69 -16.71
CA THR A 110 18.96 11.12 -16.37
C THR A 110 19.98 11.36 -15.26
N PHE A 111 19.94 10.54 -14.20
CA PHE A 111 20.86 10.69 -13.05
C PHE A 111 22.15 9.88 -13.21
N GLN A 112 22.38 9.25 -14.35
CA GLN A 112 23.55 8.41 -14.63
C GLN A 112 23.74 7.31 -13.56
N LYS A 113 22.63 6.69 -13.15
CA LYS A 113 22.60 5.59 -12.21
C LYS A 113 22.33 4.27 -12.93
N LYS A 114 22.72 3.16 -12.30
CA LYS A 114 22.43 1.83 -12.83
C LYS A 114 20.92 1.56 -12.69
N PHE A 115 20.29 1.17 -13.79
CA PHE A 115 18.92 0.64 -13.76
C PHE A 115 18.94 -0.80 -13.23
N CYS A 116 18.17 -1.05 -12.17
CA CYS A 116 18.09 -2.33 -11.49
C CYS A 116 16.61 -2.78 -11.46
N PRO A 117 16.09 -3.42 -12.52
CA PRO A 117 14.73 -3.94 -12.50
C PRO A 117 14.60 -5.09 -11.49
N PRO A 118 13.39 -5.38 -10.99
CA PRO A 118 13.18 -6.50 -10.10
C PRO A 118 13.53 -7.82 -10.78
N ILE A 119 14.12 -8.74 -10.01
CA ILE A 119 14.37 -10.11 -10.48
C ILE A 119 13.10 -10.91 -10.23
N VAL A 120 12.51 -11.41 -11.31
CA VAL A 120 11.31 -12.23 -11.23
C VAL A 120 11.69 -13.70 -11.28
N GLU A 121 11.54 -14.40 -10.16
CA GLU A 121 11.72 -15.85 -10.06
C GLU A 121 10.36 -16.52 -9.85
N VAL A 122 9.98 -17.36 -10.80
CA VAL A 122 8.74 -18.14 -10.71
C VAL A 122 9.08 -19.57 -10.32
N LYS A 123 8.59 -20.01 -9.17
CA LYS A 123 8.71 -21.40 -8.73
C LYS A 123 7.66 -22.25 -9.45
N GLU A 124 8.08 -22.96 -10.45
CA GLU A 124 7.23 -23.88 -11.22
C GLU A 124 7.29 -25.30 -10.60
N ASN A 125 6.21 -26.07 -10.79
CA ASN A 125 6.18 -27.50 -10.52
C ASN A 125 6.35 -28.28 -11.84
N ASP A 126 6.29 -29.62 -11.77
CA ASP A 126 6.48 -30.50 -12.93
C ASP A 126 5.23 -30.60 -13.84
N GLU A 127 4.11 -30.00 -13.46
CA GLU A 127 2.88 -30.05 -14.22
C GLU A 127 2.93 -29.05 -15.40
N LYS A 128 2.38 -29.46 -16.54
CA LYS A 128 2.36 -28.61 -17.73
C LYS A 128 1.07 -27.78 -17.79
N ALA A 129 1.21 -26.50 -18.05
CA ALA A 129 0.05 -25.61 -18.22
C ALA A 129 -0.85 -26.07 -19.38
N SER A 130 -0.28 -26.71 -20.41
CA SER A 130 -1.03 -27.27 -21.54
C SER A 130 -2.04 -28.36 -21.18
N ASP A 131 -1.89 -29.00 -20.02
CA ASP A 131 -2.80 -30.01 -19.53
C ASP A 131 -4.10 -29.40 -18.95
N TYR A 132 -4.07 -28.11 -18.69
CA TYR A 132 -5.16 -27.36 -18.05
C TYR A 132 -5.79 -26.32 -18.96
N VAL A 133 -4.99 -25.67 -19.84
CA VAL A 133 -5.44 -24.58 -20.70
C VAL A 133 -4.86 -24.72 -22.10
N LYS A 134 -5.71 -24.49 -23.09
CA LYS A 134 -5.29 -24.38 -24.50
C LYS A 134 -5.45 -22.96 -24.95
N VAL A 135 -4.39 -22.38 -25.51
CA VAL A 135 -4.40 -21.05 -26.12
C VAL A 135 -4.45 -21.21 -27.64
N THR A 136 -5.40 -20.53 -28.27
CA THR A 136 -5.49 -20.43 -29.72
C THR A 136 -5.56 -18.94 -30.09
N VAL A 137 -4.66 -18.48 -30.94
CA VAL A 137 -4.66 -17.13 -31.46
C VAL A 137 -5.33 -17.17 -32.84
N GLU A 138 -6.50 -16.54 -32.97
CA GLU A 138 -7.27 -16.52 -34.21
C GLU A 138 -6.73 -15.51 -35.20
N ASP A 139 -6.20 -14.40 -34.72
CA ASP A 139 -5.60 -13.32 -35.54
C ASP A 139 -4.14 -13.06 -35.11
N PRO A 140 -3.17 -13.70 -35.74
CA PRO A 140 -1.76 -13.50 -35.42
C PRO A 140 -1.19 -12.12 -35.80
N GLU A 141 -1.85 -11.38 -36.70
CA GLU A 141 -1.42 -10.03 -37.08
C GLU A 141 -1.72 -9.02 -35.95
N LEU A 142 -2.90 -9.14 -35.36
CA LEU A 142 -3.31 -8.28 -34.22
C LEU A 142 -2.75 -8.75 -32.88
N CYS A 143 -2.62 -10.07 -32.71
CA CYS A 143 -2.08 -10.67 -31.49
C CYS A 143 -0.98 -11.70 -31.83
N PRO A 144 0.24 -11.27 -32.07
CA PRO A 144 1.32 -12.16 -32.50
C PRO A 144 1.74 -13.19 -31.43
N ARG A 145 1.44 -12.94 -30.16
CA ARG A 145 1.77 -13.83 -29.07
C ARG A 145 0.83 -13.67 -27.88
N TYR A 146 0.33 -14.79 -27.38
CA TYR A 146 -0.41 -14.85 -26.12
C TYR A 146 0.19 -15.92 -25.20
N CYS A 147 0.47 -15.56 -23.94
CA CYS A 147 1.02 -16.49 -22.96
C CYS A 147 0.03 -16.69 -21.80
N ALA A 148 -0.07 -17.92 -21.32
CA ALA A 148 -0.89 -18.25 -20.17
C ALA A 148 -0.09 -19.07 -19.15
N ARG A 149 -0.36 -18.86 -17.87
CA ARG A 149 0.13 -19.66 -16.76
C ARG A 149 -1.06 -20.12 -15.93
N VAL A 150 -0.92 -21.26 -15.28
CA VAL A 150 -1.96 -21.82 -14.40
C VAL A 150 -1.46 -21.73 -12.96
N VAL A 151 -2.25 -21.12 -12.11
CA VAL A 151 -2.01 -21.09 -10.67
C VAL A 151 -3.15 -21.84 -9.97
N LYS A 152 -2.78 -22.83 -9.14
CA LYS A 152 -3.76 -23.71 -8.47
C LYS A 152 -3.89 -23.35 -6.99
N ASN A 153 -5.00 -23.76 -6.38
CA ASN A 153 -5.27 -23.62 -4.95
C ASN A 153 -5.24 -22.15 -4.45
N VAL A 154 -5.63 -21.24 -5.30
CA VAL A 154 -5.68 -19.81 -4.94
C VAL A 154 -6.78 -19.59 -3.90
N LYS A 155 -6.43 -18.92 -2.81
CA LYS A 155 -7.39 -18.45 -1.80
C LYS A 155 -7.53 -16.94 -1.92
N ILE A 156 -8.73 -16.47 -2.15
CA ILE A 156 -9.01 -15.02 -2.16
C ILE A 156 -8.91 -14.51 -0.72
N GLY A 157 -8.20 -13.42 -0.55
CA GLY A 157 -7.97 -12.79 0.74
C GLY A 157 -7.31 -11.41 0.57
N PRO A 158 -7.00 -10.72 1.66
CA PRO A 158 -6.29 -9.45 1.59
C PRO A 158 -4.88 -9.64 1.01
N SER A 159 -4.44 -8.66 0.26
CA SER A 159 -3.07 -8.61 -0.26
C SER A 159 -2.05 -8.42 0.87
N PRO A 160 -0.78 -8.79 0.66
CA PRO A 160 0.28 -8.46 1.59
C PRO A 160 0.36 -6.95 1.85
N LYS A 161 0.68 -6.54 3.07
CA LYS A 161 0.69 -5.11 3.46
C LYS A 161 1.59 -4.24 2.58
N TRP A 162 2.73 -4.76 2.12
CA TRP A 162 3.61 -4.03 1.21
C TRP A 162 2.91 -3.67 -0.10
N MET A 163 2.15 -4.60 -0.70
CA MET A 163 1.40 -4.38 -1.94
C MET A 163 0.25 -3.38 -1.72
N GLN A 164 -0.47 -3.53 -0.60
CA GLN A 164 -1.53 -2.57 -0.23
C GLN A 164 -0.96 -1.15 -0.12
N ARG A 165 0.23 -0.98 0.49
CA ARG A 165 0.89 0.32 0.62
C ARG A 165 1.29 0.89 -0.74
N CYS A 166 1.91 0.08 -1.62
CA CYS A 166 2.27 0.52 -2.96
C CYS A 166 1.04 1.01 -3.74
N LEU A 167 -0.05 0.25 -3.73
CA LEU A 167 -1.29 0.65 -4.39
C LEU A 167 -1.88 1.92 -3.79
N ALA A 168 -1.96 2.00 -2.45
CA ALA A 168 -2.48 3.16 -1.75
C ALA A 168 -1.68 4.43 -2.05
N SER A 169 -0.35 4.34 -2.15
CA SER A 169 0.51 5.46 -2.53
C SER A 169 0.24 5.97 -3.95
N ASN A 170 -0.21 5.10 -4.85
CA ASN A 170 -0.66 5.45 -6.20
C ASN A 170 -2.15 5.81 -6.27
N GLY A 171 -2.84 5.94 -5.13
CA GLY A 171 -4.26 6.29 -5.08
C GLY A 171 -5.20 5.14 -5.43
N ILE A 172 -4.71 3.90 -5.51
CA ILE A 172 -5.49 2.71 -5.82
C ILE A 172 -5.90 2.01 -4.52
N ARG A 173 -7.21 1.86 -4.33
CA ARG A 173 -7.76 1.17 -3.17
C ARG A 173 -7.49 -0.33 -3.24
N PRO A 174 -6.83 -0.94 -2.24
CA PRO A 174 -6.70 -2.39 -2.14
C PRO A 174 -8.07 -3.07 -1.99
N ILE A 175 -8.29 -4.18 -2.69
CA ILE A 175 -9.55 -4.94 -2.69
C ILE A 175 -9.32 -6.37 -2.20
N ASN A 176 -8.55 -7.13 -2.95
CA ASN A 176 -8.14 -8.49 -2.62
C ASN A 176 -6.91 -8.86 -3.46
N ASN A 177 -6.24 -9.94 -3.06
CA ASN A 177 -4.98 -10.36 -3.67
C ASN A 177 -5.03 -10.57 -5.19
N LEU A 178 -6.14 -11.00 -5.76
CA LEU A 178 -6.23 -11.20 -7.22
C LEU A 178 -6.37 -9.87 -7.96
N VAL A 179 -7.26 -9.00 -7.50
CA VAL A 179 -7.46 -7.67 -8.09
C VAL A 179 -6.22 -6.80 -7.89
N ASP A 180 -5.65 -6.85 -6.71
CA ASP A 180 -4.49 -6.03 -6.35
C ASP A 180 -3.24 -6.42 -7.14
N ILE A 181 -3.03 -7.72 -7.42
CA ILE A 181 -1.94 -8.17 -8.31
C ILE A 181 -2.09 -7.54 -9.70
N THR A 182 -3.29 -7.54 -10.28
CA THR A 182 -3.50 -6.96 -11.61
C THR A 182 -3.26 -5.45 -11.62
N ASN A 183 -3.71 -4.75 -10.58
CA ASN A 183 -3.46 -3.32 -10.44
C ASN A 183 -1.97 -3.03 -10.21
N TYR A 184 -1.30 -3.83 -9.38
CA TYR A 184 0.13 -3.66 -9.13
C TYR A 184 0.96 -3.84 -10.41
N VAL A 185 0.66 -4.88 -11.21
CA VAL A 185 1.35 -5.13 -12.48
C VAL A 185 1.04 -4.05 -13.53
N MET A 186 -0.15 -3.45 -13.48
CA MET A 186 -0.50 -2.32 -14.37
C MET A 186 0.35 -1.08 -14.06
N GLU A 187 0.59 -0.79 -12.79
CA GLU A 187 1.39 0.36 -12.35
C GLU A 187 2.91 0.13 -12.53
N GLU A 188 3.37 -1.14 -12.46
CA GLU A 188 4.77 -1.51 -12.61
C GLU A 188 5.30 -1.28 -14.04
#